data_46b8363284771249ad056e079e9df07f
#
_entry.id   46b8363284771249ad056e079e9df07f
#
_cell.length_a   1.000
_cell.length_b   1.000
_cell.length_c   1.000
_cell.angle_alpha   90.00
_cell.angle_beta   90.00
_cell.angle_gamma   90.00
#
_symmetry.space_group_name_H-M   'P 1'
#
loop_
_entity.id
_entity.type
_entity.pdbx_description
1 polymer ?
#
loop_
_entity_poly.entity_id
_entity_poly.type
_entity_poly.pdbx_seq_one_letter_code
_entity_poly.pdbx_strand_id
1 'polypeptide(L)'
;MNALDNANIEKPRSGLASFAFPEAKSSKTGVSVGYVPSPDRRWYVLRIKYGKTQAVADSLVEQGTYVYLAMVWRDVRNKVTGKKHRKLFPFMNILFAYVTPSEAEKYVKDSRESRYTTYYYNHFDQRPDGMNPPLTVSTADMEPFVRLTMLRDEHVMEVDLNSCNFVSDDLVRVTFGPFEGLTGRVARIARQKRVVIYINGLKSGLTTAYIPPYCLEKV
;
A
#
# COMPACT_ATOMS: atom_id res chain seq x y z
N MET A 1 33.97 -36.04 33.60
CA MET A 1 34.73 -35.02 32.91
C MET A 1 34.18 -34.88 31.52
N ASN A 2 33.38 -33.88 31.30
CA ASN A 2 33.36 -32.96 30.17
C ASN A 2 32.10 -32.11 30.29
N ALA A 3 32.36 -30.89 30.67
CA ALA A 3 31.38 -29.81 30.64
C ALA A 3 31.07 -29.50 29.18
N LEU A 4 29.81 -29.47 28.82
CA LEU A 4 29.34 -28.90 27.57
C LEU A 4 28.75 -27.51 27.88
N ASP A 5 29.43 -26.52 27.37
CA ASP A 5 29.13 -25.11 27.48
C ASP A 5 27.70 -24.81 26.98
N ASN A 6 26.91 -24.26 27.85
CA ASN A 6 25.68 -23.55 27.51
C ASN A 6 26.06 -22.26 26.78
N ALA A 7 26.14 -22.31 25.47
CA ALA A 7 26.18 -21.12 24.65
C ALA A 7 24.82 -20.42 24.76
N ASN A 8 24.81 -19.36 25.55
CA ASN A 8 23.71 -18.42 25.71
C ASN A 8 23.55 -17.67 24.34
N ILE A 9 22.65 -18.18 23.51
CA ILE A 9 22.28 -17.49 22.28
C ILE A 9 21.40 -16.30 22.70
N GLU A 10 22.03 -15.17 22.94
CA GLU A 10 21.34 -13.90 23.05
C GLU A 10 20.57 -13.65 21.73
N LYS A 11 19.23 -13.71 21.83
CA LYS A 11 18.36 -13.22 20.78
C LYS A 11 18.69 -11.74 20.53
N PRO A 12 19.00 -11.33 19.30
CA PRO A 12 19.17 -9.93 19.00
C PRO A 12 17.85 -9.23 19.30
N ARG A 13 17.87 -8.30 20.23
CA ARG A 13 16.79 -7.33 20.45
C ARG A 13 16.69 -6.53 19.15
N SER A 14 15.75 -6.91 18.30
CA SER A 14 15.41 -6.12 17.12
C SER A 14 14.80 -4.79 17.55
N GLY A 15 15.64 -3.78 17.72
CA GLY A 15 15.19 -2.42 17.56
C GLY A 15 14.66 -2.35 16.14
N LEU A 16 13.34 -2.22 15.98
CA LEU A 16 12.70 -1.98 14.69
C LEU A 16 13.35 -0.72 14.12
N ALA A 17 14.25 -0.90 13.14
CA ALA A 17 14.76 0.22 12.36
C ALA A 17 13.53 0.94 11.80
N SER A 18 13.45 2.25 12.00
CA SER A 18 12.33 3.05 11.50
C SER A 18 12.24 2.84 10.00
N PHE A 19 11.05 2.47 9.52
CA PHE A 19 10.83 2.28 8.09
C PHE A 19 11.05 3.59 7.35
N ALA A 20 11.91 3.57 6.33
CA ALA A 20 12.13 4.70 5.44
C ALA A 20 11.21 4.54 4.21
N PHE A 21 10.33 5.51 4.01
CA PHE A 21 9.56 5.56 2.77
C PHE A 21 10.48 5.78 1.57
N PRO A 22 10.23 5.09 0.43
CA PRO A 22 11.05 5.24 -0.77
C PRO A 22 10.92 6.64 -1.36
N GLU A 23 11.95 7.13 -2.04
CA GLU A 23 11.82 8.36 -2.82
C GLU A 23 10.74 8.22 -3.91
N ALA A 24 9.91 9.25 -4.06
CA ALA A 24 9.03 9.38 -5.21
C ALA A 24 9.83 9.89 -6.41
N LYS A 25 9.81 9.16 -7.54
CA LYS A 25 10.56 9.52 -8.75
C LYS A 25 9.66 9.72 -9.95
N SER A 26 9.91 10.79 -10.70
CA SER A 26 9.33 10.95 -12.03
C SER A 26 9.97 9.96 -13.00
N SER A 27 9.14 9.22 -13.71
CA SER A 27 9.60 8.26 -14.74
C SER A 27 10.13 8.96 -15.98
N LYS A 28 9.88 10.26 -16.14
CA LYS A 28 10.24 11.05 -17.32
C LYS A 28 11.51 11.85 -17.14
N THR A 29 11.62 12.55 -16.01
CA THR A 29 12.68 13.57 -15.80
C THR A 29 13.74 13.09 -14.84
N GLY A 30 13.49 12.02 -14.08
CA GLY A 30 14.41 11.54 -13.05
C GLY A 30 14.38 12.39 -11.77
N VAL A 31 13.58 13.44 -11.70
CA VAL A 31 13.34 14.21 -10.47
C VAL A 31 12.86 13.28 -9.38
N SER A 32 13.41 13.40 -8.17
CA SER A 32 12.98 12.64 -7.01
C SER A 32 12.65 13.55 -5.83
N VAL A 33 11.66 13.13 -5.04
CA VAL A 33 11.20 13.81 -3.83
C VAL A 33 11.22 12.81 -2.68
N GLY A 34 11.92 13.16 -1.60
CA GLY A 34 11.97 12.37 -0.37
C GLY A 34 10.74 12.58 0.50
N TYR A 35 10.39 11.56 1.28
CA TYR A 35 9.37 11.70 2.31
C TYR A 35 9.92 12.46 3.51
N VAL A 36 9.27 13.58 3.87
CA VAL A 36 9.60 14.37 5.06
C VAL A 36 8.36 14.49 5.92
N PRO A 37 8.34 13.88 7.13
CA PRO A 37 7.20 13.99 8.05
C PRO A 37 6.86 15.45 8.37
N SER A 38 5.57 15.78 8.38
CA SER A 38 5.07 17.11 8.74
C SER A 38 3.69 16.98 9.40
N PRO A 39 3.41 17.75 10.48
CA PRO A 39 2.12 17.71 11.18
C PRO A 39 0.96 18.22 10.32
N ASP A 40 1.25 19.09 9.34
CA ASP A 40 0.23 19.72 8.49
C ASP A 40 -0.10 18.87 7.25
N ARG A 41 0.67 17.83 7.00
CA ARG A 41 0.51 16.96 5.83
C ARG A 41 -0.15 15.65 6.21
N ARG A 42 -0.96 15.12 5.29
CA ARG A 42 -1.64 13.83 5.40
C ARG A 42 -1.56 13.08 4.08
N TRP A 43 -1.70 11.79 4.13
CA TRP A 43 -1.82 10.97 2.94
C TRP A 43 -3.23 11.06 2.38
N TYR A 44 -3.42 11.84 1.33
CA TYR A 44 -4.68 11.88 0.59
C TYR A 44 -4.70 10.77 -0.46
N VAL A 45 -5.85 10.10 -0.58
CA VAL A 45 -6.07 9.12 -1.64
C VAL A 45 -6.74 9.82 -2.82
N LEU A 46 -6.02 9.89 -3.93
CA LEU A 46 -6.50 10.52 -5.16
C LEU A 46 -6.88 9.43 -6.17
N ARG A 47 -8.08 9.49 -6.72
CA ARG A 47 -8.53 8.62 -7.81
C ARG A 47 -8.18 9.25 -9.14
N ILE A 48 -7.47 8.49 -9.97
CA ILE A 48 -6.99 8.97 -11.26
C ILE A 48 -7.77 8.27 -12.39
N LYS A 49 -8.28 9.07 -13.32
CA LYS A 49 -9.09 8.62 -14.45
C LYS A 49 -8.25 8.35 -15.70
N TYR A 50 -8.83 7.65 -16.66
CA TYR A 50 -8.32 7.47 -18.02
C TYR A 50 -6.92 6.85 -18.11
N GLY A 51 -6.52 6.03 -17.14
CA GLY A 51 -5.21 5.38 -17.12
C GLY A 51 -4.02 6.35 -17.01
N LYS A 52 -4.25 7.56 -16.51
CA LYS A 52 -3.22 8.61 -16.40
C LYS A 52 -2.45 8.58 -15.08
N THR A 53 -2.57 7.52 -14.29
CA THR A 53 -2.01 7.46 -12.93
C THR A 53 -0.50 7.73 -12.89
N GLN A 54 0.27 7.10 -13.78
CA GLN A 54 1.71 7.37 -13.86
C GLN A 54 2.00 8.81 -14.28
N ALA A 55 1.29 9.32 -15.28
CA ALA A 55 1.52 10.68 -15.79
C ALA A 55 1.19 11.76 -14.75
N VAL A 56 0.16 11.55 -13.94
CA VAL A 56 -0.18 12.44 -12.82
C VAL A 56 0.87 12.33 -11.72
N ALA A 57 1.30 11.11 -11.37
CA ALA A 57 2.36 10.91 -10.38
C ALA A 57 3.64 11.63 -10.78
N ASP A 58 4.09 11.46 -12.03
CA ASP A 58 5.27 12.14 -12.57
C ASP A 58 5.15 13.67 -12.46
N SER A 59 3.99 14.21 -12.86
CA SER A 59 3.74 15.66 -12.82
C SER A 59 3.76 16.23 -11.39
N LEU A 60 3.20 15.51 -10.42
CA LEU A 60 3.23 15.94 -9.02
C LEU A 60 4.64 15.87 -8.42
N VAL A 61 5.41 14.85 -8.75
CA VAL A 61 6.82 14.74 -8.35
C VAL A 61 7.64 15.89 -8.93
N GLU A 62 7.45 16.23 -10.18
CA GLU A 62 8.12 17.36 -10.85
C GLU A 62 7.76 18.71 -10.21
N GLN A 63 6.61 18.81 -9.55
CA GLN A 63 6.19 19.96 -8.75
C GLN A 63 6.70 19.91 -7.29
N GLY A 64 7.55 18.94 -6.93
CA GLY A 64 8.10 18.78 -5.58
C GLY A 64 7.16 18.10 -4.58
N THR A 65 6.10 17.46 -5.05
CA THR A 65 5.14 16.77 -4.18
C THR A 65 5.54 15.32 -3.96
N TYR A 66 5.58 14.90 -2.70
CA TYR A 66 5.78 13.50 -2.38
C TYR A 66 4.51 12.69 -2.66
N VAL A 67 4.61 11.71 -3.52
CA VAL A 67 3.52 10.79 -3.87
C VAL A 67 3.99 9.34 -3.81
N TYR A 68 3.06 8.43 -3.52
CA TYR A 68 3.31 7.00 -3.61
C TYR A 68 2.34 6.34 -4.58
N LEU A 69 2.90 5.72 -5.61
CA LEU A 69 2.16 4.95 -6.62
C LEU A 69 2.38 3.45 -6.36
N ALA A 70 1.42 2.83 -5.72
CA ALA A 70 1.43 1.40 -5.49
C ALA A 70 1.21 0.65 -6.81
N MET A 71 2.11 -0.30 -7.11
CA MET A 71 2.04 -1.13 -8.31
C MET A 71 1.78 -2.58 -7.92
N VAL A 72 0.84 -3.23 -8.60
CA VAL A 72 0.45 -4.62 -8.36
C VAL A 72 0.48 -5.43 -9.64
N TRP A 73 0.81 -6.71 -9.52
CA TRP A 73 0.80 -7.63 -10.65
C TRP A 73 -0.62 -8.06 -10.99
N ARG A 74 -0.96 -8.00 -12.28
CA ARG A 74 -2.23 -8.51 -12.81
C ARG A 74 -1.97 -9.40 -14.01
N ASP A 75 -2.80 -10.45 -14.15
CA ASP A 75 -2.79 -11.30 -15.34
C ASP A 75 -3.42 -10.57 -16.52
N VAL A 76 -2.70 -10.50 -17.60
CA VAL A 76 -3.14 -9.90 -18.85
C VAL A 76 -3.12 -10.98 -19.93
N ARG A 77 -4.20 -11.05 -20.71
CA ARG A 77 -4.28 -11.95 -21.86
C ARG A 77 -3.92 -11.18 -23.13
N ASN A 78 -2.93 -11.68 -23.85
CA ASN A 78 -2.63 -11.14 -25.17
C ASN A 78 -3.82 -11.43 -26.09
N LYS A 79 -4.39 -10.39 -26.70
CA LYS A 79 -5.60 -10.50 -27.54
C LYS A 79 -5.36 -11.28 -28.83
N VAL A 80 -4.13 -11.32 -29.33
CA VAL A 80 -3.77 -11.98 -30.60
C VAL A 80 -3.38 -13.44 -30.36
N THR A 81 -2.49 -13.68 -29.39
CA THR A 81 -1.93 -15.03 -29.15
C THR A 81 -2.70 -15.83 -28.11
N GLY A 82 -3.62 -15.22 -27.38
CA GLY A 82 -4.35 -15.83 -26.25
C GLY A 82 -3.48 -16.13 -25.02
N LYS A 83 -2.16 -15.94 -25.09
CA LYS A 83 -1.23 -16.25 -24.00
C LYS A 83 -1.43 -15.29 -22.83
N LYS A 84 -1.43 -15.83 -21.61
CA LYS A 84 -1.42 -15.04 -20.37
C LYS A 84 0.01 -14.61 -20.06
N HIS A 85 0.16 -13.37 -19.60
CA HIS A 85 1.40 -12.85 -19.03
C HIS A 85 1.07 -11.91 -17.88
N ARG A 86 1.99 -11.69 -16.98
CA ARG A 86 1.83 -10.77 -15.87
C ARG A 86 2.42 -9.41 -16.20
N LYS A 87 1.74 -8.37 -15.74
CA LYS A 87 2.18 -6.98 -15.90
C LYS A 87 1.84 -6.18 -14.66
N LEU A 88 2.69 -5.20 -14.32
CA LEU A 88 2.45 -4.24 -13.24
C LEU A 88 1.43 -3.19 -13.66
N PHE A 89 0.47 -2.94 -12.80
CA PHE A 89 -0.55 -1.90 -12.95
C PHE A 89 -0.66 -1.08 -11.66
N PRO A 90 -1.05 0.19 -11.73
CA PRO A 90 -1.45 0.95 -10.56
C PRO A 90 -2.56 0.24 -9.77
N PHE A 91 -2.39 0.14 -8.46
CA PHE A 91 -3.41 -0.38 -7.57
C PHE A 91 -4.66 0.51 -7.63
N MET A 92 -5.83 -0.06 -7.95
CA MET A 92 -7.13 0.63 -8.04
C MET A 92 -7.15 1.92 -8.88
N ASN A 93 -6.11 2.23 -9.66
CA ASN A 93 -5.90 3.53 -10.30
C ASN A 93 -5.92 4.71 -9.30
N ILE A 94 -5.39 4.51 -8.11
CA ILE A 94 -5.22 5.53 -7.09
C ILE A 94 -3.76 5.96 -6.96
N LEU A 95 -3.59 7.16 -6.43
CA LEU A 95 -2.30 7.74 -6.08
C LEU A 95 -2.40 8.25 -4.63
N PHE A 96 -1.42 7.93 -3.82
CA PHE A 96 -1.30 8.47 -2.48
C PHE A 96 -0.43 9.71 -2.52
N ALA A 97 -0.97 10.86 -2.11
CA ALA A 97 -0.24 12.13 -2.07
C ALA A 97 -0.08 12.59 -0.62
N TYR A 98 1.15 12.86 -0.20
CA TYR A 98 1.45 13.37 1.14
C TYR A 98 1.50 14.89 1.11
N VAL A 99 0.39 15.52 1.39
CA VAL A 99 0.14 16.95 1.13
C VAL A 99 -0.72 17.60 2.22
N THR A 100 -0.71 18.93 2.25
CA THR A 100 -1.65 19.71 3.04
C THR A 100 -3.06 19.67 2.43
N PRO A 101 -4.13 20.00 3.19
CA PRO A 101 -5.49 20.08 2.65
C PRO A 101 -5.61 21.02 1.43
N SER A 102 -4.94 22.16 1.47
CA SER A 102 -4.97 23.16 0.38
C SER A 102 -4.27 22.67 -0.89
N GLU A 103 -3.12 21.98 -0.75
CA GLU A 103 -2.45 21.34 -1.89
C GLU A 103 -3.32 20.24 -2.51
N ALA A 104 -3.97 19.41 -1.66
CA ALA A 104 -4.87 18.36 -2.15
C ALA A 104 -6.05 18.96 -2.93
N GLU A 105 -6.66 20.04 -2.43
CA GLU A 105 -7.75 20.75 -3.10
C GLU A 105 -7.31 21.32 -4.44
N LYS A 106 -6.14 21.96 -4.49
CA LYS A 106 -5.53 22.48 -5.72
C LYS A 106 -5.40 21.38 -6.79
N TYR A 107 -4.91 20.19 -6.43
CA TYR A 107 -4.75 19.09 -7.39
C TYR A 107 -6.06 18.53 -7.93
N VAL A 108 -7.14 18.66 -7.17
CA VAL A 108 -8.46 18.18 -7.58
C VAL A 108 -9.27 19.24 -8.33
N LYS A 109 -9.08 20.54 -8.03
CA LYS A 109 -9.92 21.62 -8.57
C LYS A 109 -9.19 22.53 -9.57
N ASP A 110 -7.96 22.96 -9.25
CA ASP A 110 -7.37 24.14 -9.86
C ASP A 110 -6.06 23.88 -10.61
N SER A 111 -5.60 22.63 -10.65
CA SER A 111 -4.36 22.29 -11.34
C SER A 111 -4.60 21.73 -12.74
N ARG A 112 -3.51 21.61 -13.51
CA ARG A 112 -3.52 20.89 -14.80
C ARG A 112 -3.98 19.46 -14.68
N GLU A 113 -3.70 18.82 -13.52
CA GLU A 113 -4.03 17.44 -13.21
C GLU A 113 -5.50 17.25 -12.81
N SER A 114 -6.23 18.33 -12.46
CA SER A 114 -7.62 18.29 -11.98
C SER A 114 -8.59 17.59 -12.95
N ARG A 115 -8.33 17.68 -14.27
CA ARG A 115 -9.11 16.97 -15.29
C ARG A 115 -9.06 15.44 -15.15
N TYR A 116 -8.02 14.91 -14.53
CA TYR A 116 -7.80 13.47 -14.34
C TYR A 116 -7.95 13.03 -12.90
N THR A 117 -7.92 13.96 -11.95
CA THR A 117 -7.79 13.71 -10.51
C THR A 117 -9.09 14.07 -9.79
N THR A 118 -9.51 13.16 -8.92
CA THR A 118 -10.62 13.41 -7.99
C THR A 118 -10.23 12.82 -6.64
N TYR A 119 -10.85 13.29 -5.57
CA TYR A 119 -10.72 12.60 -4.30
C TYR A 119 -11.29 11.18 -4.39
N TYR A 120 -10.63 10.26 -3.70
CA TYR A 120 -11.29 9.05 -3.25
C TYR A 120 -12.00 9.38 -1.93
N TYR A 121 -13.31 9.17 -1.86
CA TYR A 121 -14.11 9.53 -0.69
C TYR A 121 -14.23 8.35 0.26
N ASN A 122 -14.21 8.65 1.57
CA ASN A 122 -14.44 7.64 2.60
C ASN A 122 -15.94 7.33 2.71
N HIS A 123 -16.37 6.20 2.16
CA HIS A 123 -17.76 5.78 2.16
C HIS A 123 -18.25 5.22 3.51
N PHE A 124 -17.35 5.03 4.46
CA PHE A 124 -17.66 4.50 5.80
C PHE A 124 -17.82 5.61 6.86
N ASP A 125 -17.53 6.85 6.49
CA ASP A 125 -17.61 8.01 7.36
C ASP A 125 -18.43 9.09 6.66
N GLN A 126 -19.60 9.40 7.22
CA GLN A 126 -20.46 10.45 6.71
C GLN A 126 -20.39 11.67 7.63
N ARG A 127 -20.22 12.84 7.05
CA ARG A 127 -20.32 14.09 7.79
C ARG A 127 -21.77 14.41 8.14
N PRO A 128 -22.00 15.33 9.10
CA PRO A 128 -23.36 15.79 9.44
C PRO A 128 -24.14 16.38 8.24
N ASP A 129 -23.42 16.89 7.23
CA ASP A 129 -24.01 17.38 5.96
C ASP A 129 -24.37 16.26 4.97
N GLY A 130 -24.19 15.01 5.36
CA GLY A 130 -24.45 13.83 4.53
C GLY A 130 -23.40 13.56 3.44
N MET A 131 -22.35 14.37 3.36
CA MET A 131 -21.26 14.19 2.39
C MET A 131 -20.15 13.31 2.95
N ASN A 132 -19.60 12.46 2.13
CA ASN A 132 -18.42 11.67 2.48
C ASN A 132 -17.17 12.56 2.44
N PRO A 133 -16.31 12.53 3.47
CA PRO A 133 -15.05 13.27 3.44
C PRO A 133 -14.06 12.64 2.46
N PRO A 134 -13.09 13.41 1.93
CA PRO A 134 -11.93 12.85 1.24
C PRO A 134 -11.22 11.81 2.14
N LEU A 135 -10.85 10.68 1.56
CA LEU A 135 -10.14 9.65 2.30
C LEU A 135 -8.70 10.10 2.56
N THR A 136 -8.35 10.14 3.84
CA THR A 136 -6.97 10.31 4.31
C THR A 136 -6.51 9.07 5.04
N VAL A 137 -5.22 8.78 4.97
CA VAL A 137 -4.60 7.60 5.56
C VAL A 137 -3.53 8.03 6.57
N SER A 138 -3.43 7.33 7.69
CA SER A 138 -2.35 7.54 8.64
C SER A 138 -1.02 7.01 8.09
N THR A 139 0.11 7.56 8.55
CA THR A 139 1.43 7.02 8.19
C THR A 139 1.61 5.58 8.68
N ALA A 140 1.02 5.25 9.83
CA ALA A 140 1.05 3.90 10.39
C ALA A 140 0.34 2.88 9.50
N ASP A 141 -0.77 3.25 8.86
CA ASP A 141 -1.48 2.38 7.92
C ASP A 141 -0.80 2.33 6.54
N MET A 142 -0.13 3.42 6.14
CA MET A 142 0.63 3.45 4.89
C MET A 142 1.87 2.58 4.91
N GLU A 143 2.57 2.48 6.04
CA GLU A 143 3.83 1.75 6.14
C GLU A 143 3.71 0.28 5.71
N PRO A 144 2.85 -0.58 6.30
CA PRO A 144 2.74 -1.98 5.90
C PRO A 144 2.29 -2.13 4.46
N PHE A 145 1.45 -1.23 3.96
CA PHE A 145 1.00 -1.21 2.57
C PHE A 145 2.15 -0.90 1.60
N VAL A 146 2.97 0.10 1.91
CA VAL A 146 4.15 0.46 1.12
C VAL A 146 5.19 -0.66 1.15
N ARG A 147 5.49 -1.21 2.34
CA ARG A 147 6.41 -2.36 2.49
C ARG A 147 6.01 -3.51 1.58
N LEU A 148 4.73 -3.90 1.60
CA LEU A 148 4.23 -5.01 0.80
C LEU A 148 4.38 -4.75 -0.71
N THR A 149 4.00 -3.56 -1.16
CA THR A 149 4.05 -3.22 -2.59
C THR A 149 5.46 -3.00 -3.13
N MET A 150 6.41 -2.59 -2.26
CA MET A 150 7.82 -2.46 -2.62
C MET A 150 8.50 -3.79 -2.90
N LEU A 151 8.07 -4.88 -2.30
CA LEU A 151 8.62 -6.22 -2.55
C LEU A 151 8.44 -6.63 -4.02
N ARG A 152 7.46 -6.07 -4.72
CA ARG A 152 7.12 -6.42 -6.10
C ARG A 152 6.97 -7.92 -6.33
N ASP A 153 6.64 -8.65 -5.26
CA ASP A 153 6.40 -10.08 -5.32
C ASP A 153 5.16 -10.35 -6.18
N GLU A 154 5.30 -11.25 -7.14
CA GLU A 154 4.23 -11.58 -8.08
C GLU A 154 3.05 -12.32 -7.43
N HIS A 155 3.23 -12.86 -6.22
CA HIS A 155 2.17 -13.48 -5.45
C HIS A 155 1.34 -12.49 -4.63
N VAL A 156 1.80 -11.23 -4.55
CA VAL A 156 1.01 -10.13 -3.99
C VAL A 156 -0.11 -9.78 -4.96
N MET A 157 -1.34 -9.94 -4.51
CA MET A 157 -2.54 -9.76 -5.33
C MET A 157 -3.49 -8.76 -4.70
N GLU A 158 -4.16 -8.00 -5.56
CA GLU A 158 -5.31 -7.19 -5.16
C GLU A 158 -6.51 -8.11 -4.88
N VAL A 159 -7.20 -7.86 -3.78
CA VAL A 159 -8.41 -8.59 -3.38
C VAL A 159 -9.51 -7.63 -3.00
N ASP A 160 -10.74 -7.96 -3.37
CA ASP A 160 -11.92 -7.25 -2.90
C ASP A 160 -12.22 -7.66 -1.45
N LEU A 161 -12.21 -6.69 -0.54
CA LEU A 161 -12.41 -6.93 0.88
C LEU A 161 -13.79 -7.51 1.21
N ASN A 162 -14.81 -7.17 0.41
CA ASN A 162 -16.16 -7.73 0.59
C ASN A 162 -16.24 -9.23 0.26
N SER A 163 -15.32 -9.71 -0.59
CA SER A 163 -15.24 -11.13 -0.97
C SER A 163 -14.20 -11.91 -0.15
N CYS A 164 -13.45 -11.23 0.73
CA CYS A 164 -12.48 -11.89 1.60
C CYS A 164 -13.15 -12.70 2.70
N ASN A 165 -12.83 -13.98 2.77
CA ASN A 165 -13.22 -14.82 3.90
C ASN A 165 -12.14 -14.74 4.99
N PHE A 166 -12.29 -13.75 5.89
CA PHE A 166 -11.41 -13.60 7.04
C PHE A 166 -11.59 -14.78 8.01
N VAL A 167 -10.47 -15.31 8.50
CA VAL A 167 -10.47 -16.49 9.40
C VAL A 167 -10.72 -16.05 10.84
N SER A 168 -10.24 -14.86 11.20
CA SER A 168 -10.47 -14.20 12.49
C SER A 168 -10.33 -12.70 12.32
N ASP A 169 -10.87 -11.93 13.26
CA ASP A 169 -10.68 -10.48 13.31
C ASP A 169 -9.33 -10.07 13.91
N ASP A 170 -8.53 -11.05 14.35
CA ASP A 170 -7.23 -10.78 14.96
C ASP A 170 -6.24 -10.23 13.94
N LEU A 171 -5.50 -9.22 14.35
CA LEU A 171 -4.30 -8.79 13.66
C LEU A 171 -3.19 -9.79 13.93
N VAL A 172 -2.44 -10.11 12.89
CA VAL A 172 -1.24 -10.95 12.97
C VAL A 172 -0.04 -10.21 12.43
N ARG A 173 1.12 -10.51 12.99
CA ARG A 173 2.42 -10.07 12.47
C ARG A 173 3.14 -11.28 11.85
N VAL A 174 3.76 -11.05 10.71
CA VAL A 174 4.63 -12.04 10.08
C VAL A 174 5.99 -12.01 10.79
N THR A 175 6.45 -13.15 11.30
CA THR A 175 7.68 -13.25 12.12
C THR A 175 8.89 -13.75 11.35
N PHE A 176 8.71 -14.20 10.10
CA PHE A 176 9.80 -14.75 9.30
C PHE A 176 9.54 -14.67 7.80
N GLY A 177 10.61 -14.57 7.00
CA GLY A 177 10.59 -14.63 5.55
C GLY A 177 10.49 -13.25 4.86
N PRO A 178 10.17 -13.21 3.53
CA PRO A 178 10.16 -11.97 2.76
C PRO A 178 9.15 -10.94 3.25
N PHE A 179 8.14 -11.38 3.99
CA PHE A 179 7.06 -10.55 4.53
C PHE A 179 7.24 -10.24 6.02
N GLU A 180 8.42 -10.52 6.59
CA GLU A 180 8.70 -10.29 8.02
C GLU A 180 8.39 -8.86 8.45
N GLY A 181 7.75 -8.73 9.62
CA GLY A 181 7.32 -7.46 10.20
C GLY A 181 6.03 -6.89 9.63
N LEU A 182 5.47 -7.46 8.55
CA LEU A 182 4.16 -7.04 8.04
C LEU A 182 3.05 -7.44 9.01
N THR A 183 2.12 -6.51 9.22
CA THR A 183 0.93 -6.72 10.06
C THR A 183 -0.33 -6.65 9.20
N GLY A 184 -1.25 -7.56 9.41
CA GLY A 184 -2.51 -7.62 8.67
C GLY A 184 -3.47 -8.64 9.23
N ARG A 185 -4.58 -8.93 8.54
CA ARG A 185 -5.55 -9.95 8.93
C ARG A 185 -5.43 -11.21 8.08
N VAL A 186 -5.66 -12.37 8.69
CA VAL A 186 -5.63 -13.64 7.96
C VAL A 186 -6.94 -13.88 7.23
N ALA A 187 -6.87 -14.08 5.93
CA ALA A 187 -8.00 -14.51 5.11
C ALA A 187 -7.71 -15.80 4.35
N ARG A 188 -8.76 -16.56 4.04
CA ARG A 188 -8.66 -17.73 3.18
C ARG A 188 -8.92 -17.33 1.73
N ILE A 189 -7.87 -17.33 0.92
CA ILE A 189 -7.90 -16.95 -0.49
C ILE A 189 -7.37 -18.11 -1.31
N ALA A 190 -8.13 -18.57 -2.31
CA ALA A 190 -7.79 -19.73 -3.14
C ALA A 190 -7.39 -20.98 -2.30
N ARG A 191 -8.15 -21.26 -1.24
CA ARG A 191 -7.92 -22.37 -0.28
C ARG A 191 -6.63 -22.25 0.56
N GLN A 192 -5.92 -21.14 0.51
CA GLN A 192 -4.71 -20.88 1.28
C GLN A 192 -4.95 -19.78 2.31
N LYS A 193 -4.32 -19.89 3.48
CA LYS A 193 -4.25 -18.79 4.44
C LYS A 193 -3.22 -17.78 3.98
N ARG A 194 -3.63 -16.51 3.85
CA ARG A 194 -2.78 -15.39 3.45
C ARG A 194 -3.02 -14.22 4.39
N VAL A 195 -2.03 -13.37 4.55
CA VAL A 195 -2.19 -12.12 5.29
C VAL A 195 -2.68 -11.05 4.33
N VAL A 196 -3.77 -10.38 4.68
CA VAL A 196 -4.36 -9.27 3.93
C VAL A 196 -4.01 -7.97 4.62
N ILE A 197 -3.40 -7.07 3.88
CA ILE A 197 -3.12 -5.70 4.29
C ILE A 197 -4.08 -4.79 3.55
N TYR A 198 -4.78 -3.96 4.28
CA TYR A 198 -5.75 -3.03 3.70
C TYR A 198 -5.72 -1.69 4.42
N ILE A 199 -6.16 -0.67 3.71
CA ILE A 199 -6.35 0.68 4.21
C ILE A 199 -7.85 0.86 4.45
N ASN A 200 -8.21 1.26 5.66
CA ASN A 200 -9.60 1.56 6.00
C ASN A 200 -10.14 2.63 5.05
N GLY A 201 -11.35 2.41 4.53
CA GLY A 201 -11.98 3.29 3.54
C GLY A 201 -11.77 2.86 2.08
N LEU A 202 -10.81 1.97 1.78
CA LEU A 202 -10.68 1.35 0.46
C LEU A 202 -11.53 0.08 0.36
N LYS A 203 -12.03 -0.22 -0.84
CA LYS A 203 -12.80 -1.45 -1.13
C LYS A 203 -11.92 -2.66 -1.39
N SER A 204 -10.66 -2.44 -1.73
CA SER A 204 -9.68 -3.50 -2.01
C SER A 204 -8.52 -3.43 -1.05
N GLY A 205 -7.95 -4.59 -0.76
CA GLY A 205 -6.70 -4.76 -0.04
C GLY A 205 -5.68 -5.51 -0.88
N LEU A 206 -4.55 -5.77 -0.28
CA LEU A 206 -3.46 -6.56 -0.85
C LEU A 206 -3.23 -7.80 -0.01
N THR A 207 -3.01 -8.93 -0.65
CA THR A 207 -2.66 -10.17 0.03
C THR A 207 -1.21 -10.54 -0.23
N THR A 208 -0.56 -11.09 0.78
CA THR A 208 0.77 -11.73 0.65
C THR A 208 0.67 -13.03 -0.17
N ALA A 209 1.80 -13.67 -0.43
CA ALA A 209 1.85 -15.10 -0.73
C ALA A 209 1.30 -15.94 0.45
N TYR A 210 1.23 -17.26 0.27
CA TYR A 210 0.95 -18.16 1.40
C TYR A 210 2.02 -18.00 2.49
N ILE A 211 1.57 -17.84 3.73
CA ILE A 211 2.44 -17.79 4.91
C ILE A 211 2.08 -18.94 5.84
N PRO A 212 3.06 -19.79 6.22
CA PRO A 212 2.82 -20.87 7.17
C PRO A 212 2.35 -20.33 8.53
N PRO A 213 1.41 -21.00 9.22
CA PRO A 213 0.88 -20.52 10.50
C PRO A 213 1.93 -20.27 11.60
N TYR A 214 3.01 -21.03 11.61
CA TYR A 214 4.10 -20.87 12.58
C TYR A 214 4.95 -19.61 12.35
N CYS A 215 4.78 -18.95 11.20
CA CYS A 215 5.37 -17.63 10.90
C CYS A 215 4.43 -16.46 11.25
N LEU A 216 3.33 -16.72 11.96
CA LEU A 216 2.33 -15.71 12.32
C LEU A 216 2.21 -15.63 13.84
N GLU A 217 2.31 -14.42 14.37
CA GLU A 217 2.10 -14.07 15.77
C GLU A 217 0.89 -13.14 15.89
N LYS A 218 0.02 -13.33 16.88
CA LYS A 218 -1.07 -12.40 17.19
C LYS A 218 -0.49 -11.12 17.81
N VAL A 219 -1.01 -9.98 17.39
CA VAL A 219 -0.59 -8.63 17.85
C VAL A 219 -1.66 -8.02 18.71
#